data_42e617f59a33dfe7228476cd72059dbc
#
_entry.id   42e617f59a33dfe7228476cd72059dbc
#
_cell.length_a   1.000
_cell.length_b   1.000
_cell.length_c   1.000
_cell.angle_alpha   90.00
_cell.angle_beta   90.00
_cell.angle_gamma   90.00
#
_symmetry.space_group_name_H-M   'P 1'
#
loop_
_entity.id
_entity.type
_entity.pdbx_description
1 polymer ?
#
loop_
_entity_poly.entity_id
_entity_poly.type
_entity_poly.pdbx_seq_one_letter_code
_entity_poly.pdbx_strand_id
1 'polypeptide(L)'
;MHPDTIFSILIGIGLAASVGFRIFVPLFVLSIATYYGIIPLNENWEWVGSSTAIIILGIATIVEIGAYLIPWLDNLLDSIAVPLAAVAGTAVMVATVSDLNPAITWALAIIAGGGTATAIQSSTTTARLASSTTTAGFANPILSTAETGTSILVSILSVLYPIIAVIVTLIFLWIIFKVLKLFRKKKPTN
;
A
#
# COMPACT_ATOMS: atom_id res chain seq x y z
N MET A 1 -20.02 -13.07 -12.06
CA MET A 1 -18.85 -12.19 -12.01
C MET A 1 -17.90 -12.65 -13.11
N HIS A 2 -17.52 -11.78 -14.03
CA HIS A 2 -16.57 -12.14 -15.08
C HIS A 2 -15.21 -12.44 -14.47
N PRO A 3 -14.40 -13.37 -15.01
CA PRO A 3 -13.06 -13.64 -14.51
C PRO A 3 -12.21 -12.38 -14.41
N ASP A 4 -12.32 -11.47 -15.36
CA ASP A 4 -11.59 -10.20 -15.41
C ASP A 4 -11.91 -9.30 -14.20
N THR A 5 -13.15 -9.26 -13.73
CA THR A 5 -13.56 -8.51 -12.54
C THR A 5 -12.90 -9.08 -11.29
N ILE A 6 -12.78 -10.40 -11.17
CA ILE A 6 -12.12 -11.04 -10.02
C ILE A 6 -10.62 -10.68 -10.03
N PHE A 7 -9.97 -10.78 -11.18
CA PHE A 7 -8.55 -10.42 -11.30
C PHE A 7 -8.31 -8.95 -10.99
N SER A 8 -9.17 -8.03 -11.45
CA SER A 8 -9.05 -6.61 -11.16
C SER A 8 -9.16 -6.30 -9.65
N ILE A 9 -10.05 -7.00 -8.93
CA ILE A 9 -10.18 -6.91 -7.48
C ILE A 9 -8.91 -7.42 -6.77
N LEU A 10 -8.38 -8.58 -7.20
CA LEU A 10 -7.17 -9.15 -6.61
C LEU A 10 -5.94 -8.24 -6.81
N ILE A 11 -5.80 -7.65 -8.00
CA ILE A 11 -4.76 -6.64 -8.29
C ILE A 11 -4.93 -5.45 -7.36
N GLY A 12 -6.14 -4.92 -7.24
CA GLY A 12 -6.45 -3.77 -6.38
C GLY A 12 -6.11 -4.02 -4.91
N ILE A 13 -6.46 -5.20 -4.36
CA ILE A 13 -6.13 -5.57 -2.98
C ILE A 13 -4.61 -5.66 -2.77
N GLY A 14 -3.90 -6.31 -3.69
CA GLY A 14 -2.45 -6.45 -3.58
C GLY A 14 -1.71 -5.11 -3.70
N LEU A 15 -2.12 -4.25 -4.63
CA LEU A 15 -1.57 -2.89 -4.74
C LEU A 15 -1.92 -2.04 -3.52
N ALA A 16 -3.14 -2.12 -2.99
CA ALA A 16 -3.53 -1.42 -1.76
C ALA A 16 -2.71 -1.90 -0.55
N ALA A 17 -2.39 -3.18 -0.47
CA ALA A 17 -1.46 -3.69 0.54
C ALA A 17 -0.07 -3.07 0.41
N SER A 18 0.43 -2.96 -0.82
CA SER A 18 1.71 -2.31 -1.12
C SER A 18 1.71 -0.82 -0.75
N VAL A 19 0.58 -0.11 -0.95
CA VAL A 19 0.37 1.28 -0.49
C VAL A 19 0.61 1.41 1.01
N GLY A 20 0.24 0.40 1.79
CA GLY A 20 0.46 0.39 3.24
C GLY A 20 1.94 0.34 3.66
N PHE A 21 2.86 0.04 2.76
CA PHE A 21 4.30 0.14 3.00
C PHE A 21 4.89 1.43 2.41
N ARG A 22 4.50 1.79 1.17
CA ARG A 22 4.94 3.01 0.45
C ARG A 22 3.81 3.48 -0.45
N ILE A 23 3.47 4.74 -0.37
CA ILE A 23 2.30 5.29 -1.06
C ILE A 23 2.53 5.38 -2.56
N PHE A 24 3.65 5.94 -2.98
CA PHE A 24 3.89 6.22 -4.40
C PHE A 24 4.46 5.03 -5.19
N VAL A 25 5.12 4.07 -4.54
CA VAL A 25 5.66 2.87 -5.21
C VAL A 25 4.59 2.10 -5.97
N PRO A 26 3.46 1.66 -5.37
CA PRO A 26 2.44 0.91 -6.11
C PRO A 26 1.71 1.76 -7.15
N LEU A 27 1.53 3.05 -6.92
CA LEU A 27 0.96 3.97 -7.91
C LEU A 27 1.88 4.09 -9.14
N PHE A 28 3.19 4.17 -8.93
CA PHE A 28 4.17 4.20 -10.00
C PHE A 28 4.21 2.89 -10.78
N VAL A 29 4.20 1.74 -10.08
CA VAL A 29 4.13 0.41 -10.72
C VAL A 29 2.85 0.25 -11.53
N LEU A 30 1.69 0.68 -10.97
CA LEU A 30 0.41 0.68 -11.67
C LEU A 30 0.47 1.55 -12.93
N SER A 31 1.04 2.75 -12.82
CA SER A 31 1.20 3.69 -13.95
C SER A 31 2.00 3.06 -15.09
N ILE A 32 3.12 2.42 -14.78
CA ILE A 32 3.94 1.71 -15.76
C ILE A 32 3.17 0.54 -16.38
N ALA A 33 2.53 -0.28 -15.55
CA ALA A 33 1.77 -1.44 -16.02
C ALA A 33 0.63 -1.04 -16.98
N THR A 34 -0.07 0.06 -16.68
CA THR A 34 -1.13 0.59 -17.53
C THR A 34 -0.57 1.21 -18.82
N TYR A 35 0.52 1.96 -18.75
CA TYR A 35 1.17 2.54 -19.92
C TYR A 35 1.57 1.48 -20.96
N TYR A 36 2.05 0.31 -20.51
CA TYR A 36 2.39 -0.80 -21.39
C TYR A 36 1.19 -1.72 -21.71
N GLY A 37 -0.03 -1.37 -21.30
CA GLY A 37 -1.24 -2.12 -21.59
C GLY A 37 -1.35 -3.47 -20.86
N ILE A 38 -0.59 -3.66 -19.76
CA ILE A 38 -0.63 -4.89 -18.94
C ILE A 38 -1.90 -4.93 -18.09
N ILE A 39 -2.33 -3.78 -17.56
CA ILE A 39 -3.54 -3.64 -16.74
C ILE A 39 -4.43 -2.58 -17.35
N PRO A 40 -5.68 -2.93 -17.76
CA PRO A 40 -6.69 -1.94 -18.07
C PRO A 40 -7.17 -1.26 -16.78
N LEU A 41 -7.37 0.06 -16.81
CA LEU A 41 -7.98 0.80 -15.72
C LEU A 41 -9.42 1.18 -16.06
N ASN A 42 -10.17 1.56 -15.02
CA ASN A 42 -11.45 2.22 -15.17
C ASN A 42 -11.27 3.52 -16.00
N GLU A 43 -12.21 3.81 -16.91
CA GLU A 43 -12.14 4.92 -17.86
C GLU A 43 -11.73 6.27 -17.23
N ASN A 44 -12.24 6.57 -16.03
CA ASN A 44 -11.92 7.81 -15.33
C ASN A 44 -10.46 7.84 -14.79
N TRP A 45 -9.74 6.72 -14.83
CA TRP A 45 -8.39 6.56 -14.29
C TRP A 45 -7.34 6.27 -15.37
N GLU A 46 -7.70 6.23 -16.64
CA GLU A 46 -6.79 5.96 -17.77
C GLU A 46 -5.59 6.93 -17.81
N TRP A 47 -5.80 8.17 -17.34
CA TRP A 47 -4.73 9.17 -17.25
C TRP A 47 -3.52 8.71 -16.41
N VAL A 48 -3.72 7.76 -15.47
CA VAL A 48 -2.64 7.19 -14.65
C VAL A 48 -1.63 6.45 -15.55
N GLY A 49 -2.06 5.89 -16.69
CA GLY A 49 -1.19 5.27 -17.70
C GLY A 49 -0.53 6.25 -18.66
N SER A 50 -0.55 7.56 -18.41
CA SER A 50 0.12 8.55 -19.26
C SER A 50 1.61 8.66 -18.94
N SER A 51 2.42 9.09 -19.93
CA SER A 51 3.83 9.41 -19.71
C SER A 51 4.05 10.49 -18.66
N THR A 52 3.13 11.45 -18.57
CA THR A 52 3.15 12.51 -17.55
C THR A 52 2.95 11.91 -16.15
N ALA A 53 2.00 11.00 -15.99
CA ALA A 53 1.75 10.32 -14.72
C ALA A 53 2.98 9.49 -14.29
N ILE A 54 3.61 8.76 -15.20
CA ILE A 54 4.85 8.00 -14.92
C ILE A 54 5.94 8.92 -14.37
N ILE A 55 6.17 10.06 -15.02
CA ILE A 55 7.22 11.00 -14.58
C ILE A 55 6.90 11.56 -13.19
N ILE A 56 5.66 12.02 -12.97
CA ILE A 56 5.25 12.61 -11.70
C ILE A 56 5.33 11.56 -10.57
N LEU A 57 4.76 10.37 -10.78
CA LEU A 57 4.77 9.31 -9.78
C LEU A 57 6.17 8.74 -9.55
N GLY A 58 7.02 8.67 -10.59
CA GLY A 58 8.40 8.29 -10.46
C GLY A 58 9.20 9.27 -9.59
N ILE A 59 9.06 10.57 -9.82
CA ILE A 59 9.68 11.61 -8.99
C ILE A 59 9.14 11.52 -7.55
N ALA A 60 7.81 11.39 -7.37
CA ALA A 60 7.19 11.27 -6.05
C ALA A 60 7.71 10.03 -5.29
N THR A 61 7.90 8.90 -5.99
CA THR A 61 8.48 7.67 -5.42
C THR A 61 9.91 7.90 -4.94
N ILE A 62 10.76 8.55 -5.74
CA ILE A 62 12.15 8.86 -5.36
C ILE A 62 12.19 9.79 -4.16
N VAL A 63 11.35 10.82 -4.16
CA VAL A 63 11.24 11.77 -3.04
C VAL A 63 10.74 11.07 -1.78
N GLU A 64 9.70 10.21 -1.88
CA GLU A 64 9.20 9.43 -0.74
C GLU A 64 10.30 8.56 -0.14
N ILE A 65 10.99 7.76 -0.96
CA ILE A 65 12.08 6.88 -0.50
C ILE A 65 13.18 7.67 0.18
N GLY A 66 13.62 8.77 -0.44
CA GLY A 66 14.66 9.64 0.12
C GLY A 66 14.25 10.31 1.43
N ALA A 67 13.00 10.78 1.51
CA ALA A 67 12.47 11.42 2.71
C ALA A 67 12.43 10.49 3.92
N TYR A 68 12.09 9.23 3.71
CA TYR A 68 12.09 8.22 4.78
C TYR A 68 13.49 7.78 5.26
N LEU A 69 14.56 8.19 4.59
CA LEU A 69 15.94 7.97 5.05
C LEU A 69 16.44 9.10 5.97
N ILE A 70 15.69 10.21 6.09
CA ILE A 70 16.02 11.37 6.90
C ILE A 70 15.20 11.32 8.21
N PRO A 71 15.80 11.10 9.38
CA PRO A 71 15.07 10.76 10.62
C PRO A 71 14.00 11.75 11.07
N TRP A 72 14.19 13.07 10.89
CA TRP A 72 13.19 14.06 11.27
C TRP A 72 12.05 14.15 10.25
N LEU A 73 12.35 13.91 8.97
CA LEU A 73 11.37 13.92 7.88
C LEU A 73 10.53 12.63 7.89
N ASP A 74 11.15 11.51 8.24
CA ASP A 74 10.49 10.22 8.52
C ASP A 74 9.35 10.38 9.55
N ASN A 75 9.66 10.98 10.70
CA ASN A 75 8.66 11.22 11.76
C ASN A 75 7.52 12.18 11.31
N LEU A 76 7.83 13.18 10.49
CA LEU A 76 6.83 14.08 9.93
C LEU A 76 5.91 13.34 8.96
N LEU A 77 6.47 12.55 8.06
CA LEU A 77 5.70 11.75 7.11
C LEU A 77 4.81 10.72 7.82
N ASP A 78 5.32 10.04 8.84
CA ASP A 78 4.55 9.07 9.61
C ASP A 78 3.30 9.68 10.29
N SER A 79 3.33 10.97 10.60
CA SER A 79 2.19 11.67 11.19
C SER A 79 0.97 11.77 10.26
N ILE A 80 1.21 11.77 8.94
CA ILE A 80 0.16 11.88 7.91
C ILE A 80 0.03 10.60 7.07
N ALA A 81 0.93 9.63 7.24
CA ALA A 81 1.01 8.44 6.39
C ALA A 81 -0.25 7.59 6.43
N VAL A 82 -0.85 7.39 7.63
CA VAL A 82 -2.05 6.54 7.78
C VAL A 82 -3.26 7.08 6.99
N PRO A 83 -3.67 8.35 7.12
CA PRO A 83 -4.76 8.89 6.31
C PRO A 83 -4.42 8.93 4.81
N LEU A 84 -3.16 9.22 4.44
CA LEU A 84 -2.75 9.19 3.04
C LEU A 84 -2.80 7.77 2.45
N ALA A 85 -2.38 6.77 3.22
CA ALA A 85 -2.48 5.37 2.80
C ALA A 85 -3.94 4.93 2.60
N ALA A 86 -4.86 5.38 3.48
CA ALA A 86 -6.29 5.12 3.32
C ALA A 86 -6.81 5.67 1.99
N VAL A 87 -6.47 6.92 1.66
CA VAL A 87 -6.89 7.58 0.42
C VAL A 87 -6.25 6.91 -0.79
N ALA A 88 -4.94 6.68 -0.78
CA ALA A 88 -4.21 6.10 -1.89
C ALA A 88 -4.60 4.63 -2.14
N GLY A 89 -4.80 3.83 -1.08
CA GLY A 89 -5.27 2.46 -1.19
C GLY A 89 -6.70 2.37 -1.75
N THR A 90 -7.57 3.31 -1.36
CA THR A 90 -8.91 3.45 -1.96
C THR A 90 -8.81 3.82 -3.44
N ALA A 91 -7.98 4.81 -3.79
CA ALA A 91 -7.79 5.27 -5.15
C ALA A 91 -7.29 4.15 -6.08
N VAL A 92 -6.27 3.41 -5.67
CA VAL A 92 -5.74 2.27 -6.43
C VAL A 92 -6.82 1.22 -6.68
N MET A 93 -7.64 0.92 -5.66
CA MET A 93 -8.72 -0.05 -5.78
C MET A 93 -9.82 0.43 -6.73
N VAL A 94 -10.23 1.71 -6.64
CA VAL A 94 -11.21 2.29 -7.60
C VAL A 94 -10.67 2.28 -9.01
N ALA A 95 -9.38 2.59 -9.19
CA ALA A 95 -8.75 2.64 -10.50
C ALA A 95 -8.68 1.26 -11.18
N THR A 96 -8.43 0.21 -10.41
CA THR A 96 -8.23 -1.15 -10.95
C THR A 96 -9.51 -1.95 -11.12
N VAL A 97 -10.54 -1.74 -10.28
CA VAL A 97 -11.77 -2.53 -10.32
C VAL A 97 -12.62 -2.13 -11.54
N SER A 98 -12.92 -3.10 -12.39
CA SER A 98 -13.76 -2.96 -13.57
C SER A 98 -15.09 -3.71 -13.43
N ASP A 99 -16.06 -3.35 -14.28
CA ASP A 99 -17.33 -4.06 -14.48
C ASP A 99 -18.23 -4.24 -13.25
N LEU A 100 -18.11 -3.35 -12.25
CA LEU A 100 -18.99 -3.29 -11.09
C LEU A 100 -19.81 -1.99 -11.06
N ASN A 101 -20.97 -2.08 -10.42
CA ASN A 101 -21.75 -0.87 -10.11
C ASN A 101 -20.89 0.12 -9.30
N PRO A 102 -20.90 1.43 -9.61
CA PRO A 102 -20.10 2.44 -8.94
C PRO A 102 -20.20 2.41 -7.41
N ALA A 103 -21.39 2.20 -6.86
CA ALA A 103 -21.56 2.14 -5.39
C ALA A 103 -20.84 0.93 -4.78
N ILE A 104 -20.85 -0.22 -5.46
CA ILE A 104 -20.14 -1.42 -5.03
C ILE A 104 -18.63 -1.21 -5.16
N THR A 105 -18.18 -0.62 -6.27
CA THR A 105 -16.75 -0.28 -6.48
C THR A 105 -16.22 0.60 -5.36
N TRP A 106 -16.91 1.69 -5.02
CA TRP A 106 -16.52 2.58 -3.94
C TRP A 106 -16.56 1.92 -2.57
N ALA A 107 -17.60 1.14 -2.27
CA ALA A 107 -17.69 0.41 -0.99
C ALA A 107 -16.53 -0.57 -0.84
N LEU A 108 -16.25 -1.35 -1.89
CA LEU A 108 -15.14 -2.31 -1.92
C LEU A 108 -13.79 -1.59 -1.79
N ALA A 109 -13.62 -0.48 -2.51
CA ALA A 109 -12.39 0.29 -2.51
C ALA A 109 -12.09 0.90 -1.12
N ILE A 110 -13.08 1.47 -0.46
CA ILE A 110 -12.90 2.03 0.88
C ILE A 110 -12.60 0.92 1.90
N ILE A 111 -13.38 -0.17 1.87
CA ILE A 111 -13.26 -1.23 2.88
C ILE A 111 -12.03 -2.09 2.63
N ALA A 112 -11.90 -2.66 1.42
CA ALA A 112 -10.80 -3.57 1.11
C ALA A 112 -9.53 -2.81 0.75
N GLY A 113 -9.57 -1.78 -0.10
CA GLY A 113 -8.42 -1.01 -0.50
C GLY A 113 -7.89 -0.12 0.62
N GLY A 114 -8.69 0.86 1.04
CA GLY A 114 -8.34 1.79 2.12
C GLY A 114 -8.10 1.09 3.45
N GLY A 115 -8.94 0.10 3.81
CA GLY A 115 -8.79 -0.67 5.03
C GLY A 115 -7.49 -1.47 5.09
N THR A 116 -7.12 -2.17 4.01
CA THR A 116 -5.87 -2.93 3.94
C THR A 116 -4.65 -2.02 4.03
N ALA A 117 -4.62 -0.93 3.25
CA ALA A 117 -3.53 0.04 3.28
C ALA A 117 -3.36 0.66 4.67
N THR A 118 -4.47 1.07 5.30
CA THR A 118 -4.48 1.63 6.67
C THR A 118 -3.96 0.64 7.70
N ALA A 119 -4.38 -0.62 7.64
CA ALA A 119 -3.96 -1.65 8.59
C ALA A 119 -2.44 -1.89 8.52
N ILE A 120 -1.90 -2.00 7.31
CA ILE A 120 -0.45 -2.19 7.10
C ILE A 120 0.32 -0.93 7.51
N GLN A 121 -0.11 0.27 7.05
CA GLN A 121 0.57 1.53 7.37
C GLN A 121 0.58 1.80 8.88
N SER A 122 -0.53 1.56 9.59
CA SER A 122 -0.57 1.72 11.05
C SER A 122 0.41 0.80 11.76
N SER A 123 0.65 -0.39 11.22
CA SER A 123 1.59 -1.36 11.77
C SER A 123 3.04 -0.94 11.53
N THR A 124 3.37 -0.45 10.35
CA THR A 124 4.71 0.04 10.01
C THR A 124 5.05 1.29 10.82
N THR A 125 4.12 2.25 10.91
CA THR A 125 4.26 3.44 11.77
C THR A 125 4.48 3.05 13.25
N THR A 126 3.73 2.07 13.75
CA THR A 126 3.92 1.56 15.13
C THR A 126 5.31 0.92 15.31
N ALA A 127 5.78 0.14 14.34
CA ALA A 127 7.11 -0.46 14.38
C ALA A 127 8.21 0.61 14.38
N ARG A 128 8.07 1.70 13.61
CA ARG A 128 8.99 2.83 13.59
C ARG A 128 9.01 3.62 14.89
N LEU A 129 7.83 3.86 15.48
CA LEU A 129 7.74 4.50 16.81
C LEU A 129 8.45 3.65 17.87
N ALA A 130 8.26 2.32 17.85
CA ALA A 130 8.96 1.42 18.74
C ALA A 130 10.49 1.44 18.50
N SER A 131 10.93 1.49 17.24
CA SER A 131 12.33 1.65 16.86
C SER A 131 12.90 2.97 17.36
N SER A 132 12.20 4.08 17.16
CA SER A 132 12.61 5.41 17.59
C SER A 132 12.79 5.49 19.11
N THR A 133 11.92 4.84 19.88
CA THR A 133 12.01 4.82 21.35
C THR A 133 13.11 3.90 21.88
N THR A 134 13.45 2.81 21.17
CA THR A 134 14.43 1.81 21.62
C THR A 134 15.83 2.05 21.06
N THR A 135 15.94 2.60 19.86
CA THR A 135 17.21 2.80 19.14
C THR A 135 17.52 4.27 18.85
N ALA A 136 16.75 5.21 19.43
CA ALA A 136 16.82 6.64 19.09
C ALA A 136 16.67 6.89 17.56
N GLY A 137 15.96 6.01 16.85
CA GLY A 137 15.70 6.12 15.41
C GLY A 137 16.79 5.54 14.51
N PHE A 138 17.91 5.04 15.05
CA PHE A 138 19.00 4.48 14.22
C PHE A 138 18.59 3.26 13.39
N ALA A 139 17.58 2.50 13.82
CA ALA A 139 17.08 1.36 13.04
C ALA A 139 16.01 1.76 12.00
N ASN A 140 15.48 3.00 11.99
CA ASN A 140 14.46 3.44 11.06
C ASN A 140 14.89 3.33 9.57
N PRO A 141 16.11 3.69 9.16
CA PRO A 141 16.54 3.49 7.77
C PRO A 141 16.51 2.02 7.32
N ILE A 142 16.78 1.08 8.22
CA ILE A 142 16.71 -0.36 7.93
C ILE A 142 15.25 -0.77 7.71
N LEU A 143 14.34 -0.34 8.60
CA LEU A 143 12.90 -0.56 8.45
C LEU A 143 12.39 0.06 7.15
N SER A 144 12.78 1.30 6.86
CA SER A 144 12.42 2.02 5.64
C SER A 144 12.86 1.27 4.38
N THR A 145 14.08 0.73 4.37
CA THR A 145 14.59 -0.06 3.24
C THR A 145 13.81 -1.36 3.07
N ALA A 146 13.51 -2.06 4.16
CA ALA A 146 12.71 -3.28 4.14
C ALA A 146 11.27 -3.03 3.64
N GLU A 147 10.64 -1.94 4.09
CA GLU A 147 9.30 -1.53 3.63
C GLU A 147 9.30 -1.19 2.14
N THR A 148 10.31 -0.44 1.68
CA THR A 148 10.44 -0.09 0.25
C THR A 148 10.61 -1.35 -0.59
N GLY A 149 11.49 -2.27 -0.20
CA GLY A 149 11.68 -3.56 -0.89
C GLY A 149 10.40 -4.40 -0.91
N THR A 150 9.67 -4.45 0.21
CA THR A 150 8.39 -5.16 0.31
C THR A 150 7.33 -4.51 -0.59
N SER A 151 7.23 -3.18 -0.59
CA SER A 151 6.30 -2.45 -1.45
C SER A 151 6.56 -2.73 -2.93
N ILE A 152 7.81 -2.67 -3.38
CA ILE A 152 8.18 -2.98 -4.76
C ILE A 152 7.80 -4.42 -5.11
N LEU A 153 8.18 -5.38 -4.26
CA LEU A 153 7.90 -6.81 -4.49
C LEU A 153 6.40 -7.08 -4.57
N VAL A 154 5.62 -6.60 -3.59
CA VAL A 154 4.17 -6.81 -3.55
C VAL A 154 3.49 -6.11 -4.72
N SER A 155 3.92 -4.91 -5.11
CA SER A 155 3.38 -4.21 -6.29
C SER A 155 3.59 -5.02 -7.57
N ILE A 156 4.80 -5.50 -7.80
CA ILE A 156 5.12 -6.32 -8.99
C ILE A 156 4.33 -7.64 -8.97
N LEU A 157 4.25 -8.30 -7.81
CA LEU A 157 3.45 -9.50 -7.66
C LEU A 157 1.96 -9.24 -7.91
N SER A 158 1.44 -8.08 -7.50
CA SER A 158 0.04 -7.72 -7.73
C SER A 158 -0.30 -7.60 -9.21
N VAL A 159 0.65 -7.09 -10.00
CA VAL A 159 0.49 -6.94 -11.46
C VAL A 159 0.64 -8.28 -12.17
N LEU A 160 1.67 -9.07 -11.83
CA LEU A 160 2.04 -10.28 -12.56
C LEU A 160 1.35 -11.55 -12.02
N TYR A 161 1.14 -11.62 -10.72
CA TYR A 161 0.62 -12.80 -10.01
C TYR A 161 -0.39 -12.41 -8.91
N PRO A 162 -1.57 -11.85 -9.27
CA PRO A 162 -2.51 -11.25 -8.31
C PRO A 162 -2.93 -12.18 -7.17
N ILE A 163 -3.11 -13.47 -7.48
CA ILE A 163 -3.47 -14.48 -6.46
C ILE A 163 -2.36 -14.61 -5.41
N ILE A 164 -1.09 -14.65 -5.83
CA ILE A 164 0.05 -14.75 -4.92
C ILE A 164 0.14 -13.47 -4.07
N ALA A 165 -0.05 -12.30 -4.69
CA ALA A 165 -0.03 -11.03 -3.97
C ALA A 165 -1.09 -10.98 -2.85
N VAL A 166 -2.31 -11.45 -3.11
CA VAL A 166 -3.38 -11.53 -2.10
C VAL A 166 -3.02 -12.52 -0.98
N ILE A 167 -2.47 -13.68 -1.31
CA ILE A 167 -2.02 -14.64 -0.29
C ILE A 167 -0.94 -14.00 0.61
N VAL A 168 0.05 -13.34 0.02
CA VAL A 168 1.08 -12.60 0.76
C VAL A 168 0.46 -11.53 1.64
N THR A 169 -0.48 -10.74 1.10
CA THR A 169 -1.23 -9.72 1.85
C THR A 169 -1.95 -10.31 3.06
N LEU A 170 -2.67 -11.43 2.88
CA LEU A 170 -3.39 -12.10 3.97
C LEU A 170 -2.44 -12.62 5.04
N ILE A 171 -1.27 -13.13 4.66
CA ILE A 171 -0.23 -13.55 5.61
C ILE A 171 0.27 -12.35 6.41
N PHE A 172 0.55 -11.21 5.77
CA PHE A 172 0.95 -9.98 6.47
C PHE A 172 -0.12 -9.52 7.46
N LEU A 173 -1.38 -9.43 7.03
CA LEU A 173 -2.49 -9.03 7.90
C LEU A 173 -2.66 -10.01 9.08
N TRP A 174 -2.51 -11.30 8.85
CA TRP A 174 -2.56 -12.30 9.91
C TRP A 174 -1.43 -12.14 10.92
N ILE A 175 -0.19 -11.89 10.47
CA ILE A 175 0.96 -11.62 11.33
C ILE A 175 0.70 -10.37 12.17
N ILE A 176 0.26 -9.27 11.54
CA ILE A 176 -0.11 -8.02 12.21
C ILE A 176 -1.14 -8.29 13.31
N PHE A 177 -2.22 -8.98 12.98
CA PHE A 177 -3.28 -9.32 13.94
C PHE A 177 -2.76 -10.15 15.12
N LYS A 178 -1.91 -11.14 14.83
CA LYS A 178 -1.30 -11.98 15.86
C LYS A 178 -0.40 -11.19 16.80
N VAL A 179 0.42 -10.31 16.26
CA VAL A 179 1.32 -9.43 17.03
C VAL A 179 0.50 -8.48 17.91
N LEU A 180 -0.50 -7.80 17.36
CA LEU A 180 -1.38 -6.91 18.13
C LEU A 180 -2.11 -7.63 19.27
N LYS A 181 -2.55 -8.87 19.03
CA LYS A 181 -3.20 -9.71 20.05
C LYS A 181 -2.25 -10.08 21.20
N LEU A 182 -0.96 -10.29 20.92
CA LEU A 182 0.05 -10.57 21.96
C LEU A 182 0.26 -9.37 22.88
N PHE A 183 0.34 -8.16 22.32
CA PHE A 183 0.46 -6.93 23.12
C PHE A 183 -0.78 -6.64 23.97
N ARG A 184 -1.96 -6.95 23.47
CA ARG A 184 -3.23 -6.75 24.20
C ARG A 184 -3.38 -7.66 25.44
N LYS A 185 -2.77 -8.87 25.40
CA LYS A 185 -2.81 -9.83 26.52
C LYS A 185 -1.89 -9.47 27.70
N LYS A 186 -0.94 -8.56 27.51
CA LYS A 186 0.05 -8.17 28.53
C LYS A 186 -0.37 -6.98 29.42
N LYS A 187 -1.63 -6.48 29.34
CA LYS A 187 -2.09 -5.48 30.32
C LYS A 187 -2.38 -6.21 31.64
N PRO A 188 -1.65 -5.94 32.73
CA PRO A 188 -2.00 -6.48 34.04
C PRO A 188 -3.36 -5.91 34.46
N THR A 189 -4.27 -6.78 34.87
CA THR A 189 -5.43 -6.41 35.65
C THR A 189 -4.93 -6.00 37.03
N ASN A 190 -4.90 -4.69 37.31
CA ASN A 190 -4.86 -4.17 38.67
C ASN A 190 -6.25 -4.29 39.27
#